data_410cf6e97134d22004dfa2b3cdb3eb58
#
_entry.id   410cf6e97134d22004dfa2b3cdb3eb58
#
_cell.length_a   1.000
_cell.length_b   1.000
_cell.length_c   1.000
_cell.angle_alpha   90.00
_cell.angle_beta   90.00
_cell.angle_gamma   90.00
#
_symmetry.space_group_name_H-M   'P 1'
#
loop_
_entity.id
_entity.type
_entity.pdbx_description
1 polymer ?
#
loop_
_entity_poly.entity_id
_entity_poly.type
_entity_poly.pdbx_seq_one_letter_code
_entity_poly.pdbx_strand_id
1 'polypeptide(L)'
;ASSGAASAALNAARKPYLARMLQRAALATTLSLLLSLGLVGCVAAGAKIARPQVAAGGPSLVVLGIAQDGGVPQAGSFGDPRWDDPSRTREVASLGIVDPRSGKRWMIDATPDFRRQSLELYRASGGAAKPVVDGIFLTHAHMGHYTGLMFLGHESIGAKSVPVYAMARMGEFLRANGPWSQLVKYDNITIMPLVAGEPVRLADDLTVTAIVVPHRQEFSEVVAFKIAGPTRTALWLPDIDSWREWDAQGTRLEDMLATVDIAYLDGTFFANGEIPGRDMSGFPHPFMSHTIERLAALPASERAKVRFIHLNHTNPALAAGTAARNTIDAAGMRVADEGEIEPLFNRVAP
;
A
#
# COMPACT_ATOMS: atom_id res chain seq x y z
N ALA A 1 -28.25 50.22 62.74
CA ALA A 1 -26.98 50.95 62.56
C ALA A 1 -25.80 49.97 62.22
N SER A 2 -26.00 48.91 61.44
CA SER A 2 -24.92 47.91 61.14
C SER A 2 -24.75 47.59 59.65
N SER A 3 -25.47 48.27 58.74
CA SER A 3 -25.34 47.99 57.28
C SER A 3 -24.41 48.93 56.51
N GLY A 4 -23.99 50.06 57.10
CA GLY A 4 -23.14 51.06 56.43
C GLY A 4 -21.66 50.76 56.46
N ALA A 5 -21.15 50.08 57.51
CA ALA A 5 -19.73 49.80 57.66
C ALA A 5 -19.20 48.67 56.75
N ALA A 6 -20.06 47.68 56.44
CA ALA A 6 -19.68 46.58 55.55
C ALA A 6 -19.53 46.99 54.07
N SER A 7 -20.35 47.96 53.63
CA SER A 7 -20.32 48.48 52.24
C SER A 7 -19.06 49.36 51.98
N ALA A 8 -18.57 50.12 52.98
CA ALA A 8 -17.37 50.96 52.83
C ALA A 8 -16.09 50.12 52.80
N ALA A 9 -16.02 49.02 53.58
CA ALA A 9 -14.86 48.13 53.59
C ALA A 9 -14.71 47.33 52.26
N LEU A 10 -15.82 46.93 51.65
CA LEU A 10 -15.80 46.24 50.35
C LEU A 10 -15.32 47.13 49.19
N ASN A 11 -15.63 48.43 49.21
CA ASN A 11 -15.23 49.40 48.21
C ASN A 11 -13.74 49.81 48.35
N ALA A 12 -13.20 49.86 49.57
CA ALA A 12 -11.79 50.15 49.80
C ALA A 12 -10.84 49.01 49.33
N ALA A 13 -11.29 47.75 49.43
CA ALA A 13 -10.53 46.59 48.98
C ALA A 13 -10.54 46.39 47.46
N ARG A 14 -11.54 46.88 46.75
CA ARG A 14 -11.66 46.72 45.28
C ARG A 14 -10.73 47.63 44.48
N LYS A 15 -10.38 48.81 44.93
CA LYS A 15 -9.53 49.75 44.16
C LYS A 15 -8.09 49.25 43.89
N PRO A 16 -7.35 48.66 44.82
CA PRO A 16 -6.01 48.14 44.51
C PRO A 16 -6.03 46.87 43.64
N TYR A 17 -7.15 46.09 43.68
CA TYR A 17 -7.26 44.89 42.89
C TYR A 17 -7.55 45.21 41.39
N LEU A 18 -8.41 46.18 41.11
CA LEU A 18 -8.66 46.65 39.77
C LEU A 18 -7.41 47.29 39.09
N ALA A 19 -6.65 48.07 39.87
CA ALA A 19 -5.42 48.67 39.36
C ALA A 19 -4.37 47.62 38.99
N ARG A 20 -4.23 46.56 39.77
CA ARG A 20 -3.34 45.44 39.46
C ARG A 20 -3.83 44.56 38.27
N MET A 21 -5.10 44.41 38.08
CA MET A 21 -5.65 43.72 36.91
C MET A 21 -5.45 44.52 35.62
N LEU A 22 -5.63 45.85 35.65
CA LEU A 22 -5.40 46.72 34.49
C LEU A 22 -3.93 46.81 34.10
N GLN A 23 -2.99 46.83 35.08
CA GLN A 23 -1.56 46.74 34.82
C GLN A 23 -1.13 45.40 34.22
N ARG A 24 -1.71 44.27 34.68
CA ARG A 24 -1.42 42.96 34.12
C ARG A 24 -2.01 42.79 32.71
N ALA A 25 -3.18 43.35 32.44
CA ALA A 25 -3.76 43.39 31.12
C ALA A 25 -2.94 44.22 30.12
N ALA A 26 -2.41 45.39 30.55
CA ALA A 26 -1.57 46.23 29.70
C ALA A 26 -0.20 45.59 29.42
N LEU A 27 0.40 44.84 30.36
CA LEU A 27 1.65 44.11 30.15
C LEU A 27 1.41 42.88 29.21
N ALA A 28 0.28 42.20 29.34
CA ALA A 28 -0.04 41.08 28.47
C ALA A 28 -0.29 41.49 27.02
N THR A 29 -0.92 42.66 26.80
CA THR A 29 -1.16 43.19 25.45
C THR A 29 0.11 43.72 24.79
N THR A 30 1.04 44.35 25.53
CA THR A 30 2.33 44.77 24.95
C THR A 30 3.26 43.60 24.65
N LEU A 31 3.25 42.54 25.46
CA LEU A 31 4.04 41.34 25.19
C LEU A 31 3.49 40.54 24.01
N SER A 32 2.17 40.51 23.81
CA SER A 32 1.53 39.87 22.64
C SER A 32 1.77 40.65 21.33
N LEU A 33 1.89 41.99 21.40
CA LEU A 33 2.19 42.80 20.20
C LEU A 33 3.68 42.74 19.81
N LEU A 34 4.59 42.52 20.74
CA LEU A 34 6.02 42.34 20.46
C LEU A 34 6.34 40.91 19.98
N LEU A 35 5.56 39.89 20.36
CA LEU A 35 5.69 38.53 19.82
C LEU A 35 5.08 38.40 18.41
N SER A 36 4.10 39.23 18.04
CA SER A 36 3.47 39.19 16.71
C SER A 36 4.28 39.91 15.61
N LEU A 37 5.22 40.80 15.94
CA LEU A 37 6.13 41.41 14.97
C LEU A 37 7.44 40.61 14.73
N GLY A 38 7.71 39.57 15.54
CA GLY A 38 8.91 38.73 15.41
C GLY A 38 8.67 37.42 14.63
N LEU A 39 7.43 37.07 14.23
CA LEU A 39 7.06 35.83 13.55
C LEU A 39 6.50 36.03 12.13
N VAL A 40 6.89 37.16 11.46
CA VAL A 40 6.86 37.17 9.98
C VAL A 40 8.23 36.65 9.51
N GLY A 41 8.60 35.50 10.02
CA GLY A 41 9.70 34.70 9.57
C GLY A 41 9.11 33.51 8.81
N CYS A 42 9.16 33.56 7.48
CA CYS A 42 9.15 32.44 6.56
C CYS A 42 8.23 31.26 7.01
N VAL A 43 6.94 31.38 6.75
CA VAL A 43 6.23 30.19 6.26
C VAL A 43 6.92 29.88 4.93
N ALA A 44 8.03 29.15 4.99
CA ALA A 44 8.52 28.43 3.85
C ALA A 44 7.28 27.65 3.37
N ALA A 45 6.67 28.07 2.29
CA ALA A 45 5.70 27.27 1.58
C ALA A 45 6.40 25.92 1.41
N GLY A 46 5.97 24.93 2.20
CA GLY A 46 6.60 23.62 2.18
C GLY A 46 6.68 23.23 0.74
N ALA A 47 7.88 23.16 0.19
CA ALA A 47 8.11 22.73 -1.18
C ALA A 47 7.36 21.41 -1.28
N LYS A 48 6.25 21.40 -2.02
CA LYS A 48 5.53 20.15 -2.31
C LYS A 48 6.58 19.29 -2.97
N ILE A 49 7.09 18.31 -2.24
CA ILE A 49 8.00 17.30 -2.82
C ILE A 49 7.23 16.78 -4.03
N ALA A 50 7.71 17.10 -5.22
CA ALA A 50 7.10 16.63 -6.45
C ALA A 50 7.19 15.11 -6.40
N ARG A 51 6.05 14.44 -6.23
CA ARG A 51 6.01 12.97 -6.25
C ARG A 51 6.24 12.51 -7.68
N PRO A 52 6.97 11.41 -7.88
CA PRO A 52 7.21 10.91 -9.20
C PRO A 52 5.89 10.61 -9.91
N GLN A 53 5.79 10.99 -11.18
CA GLN A 53 4.68 10.67 -12.05
C GLN A 53 5.12 9.66 -13.11
N VAL A 54 4.17 8.87 -13.57
CA VAL A 54 4.40 7.92 -14.67
C VAL A 54 4.81 8.71 -15.92
N ALA A 55 5.89 8.24 -16.58
CA ALA A 55 6.36 8.85 -17.81
C ALA A 55 5.36 8.63 -18.97
N ALA A 56 5.20 9.63 -19.82
CA ALA A 56 4.22 9.63 -20.93
C ALA A 56 4.47 8.53 -22.00
N GLY A 57 5.64 7.89 -22.01
CA GLY A 57 6.07 6.98 -23.08
C GLY A 57 5.35 5.63 -23.16
N GLY A 58 4.64 5.20 -22.13
CA GLY A 58 3.96 3.90 -22.12
C GLY A 58 3.48 3.49 -20.73
N PRO A 59 2.88 2.29 -20.61
CA PRO A 59 2.34 1.80 -19.34
C PRO A 59 3.45 1.57 -18.33
N SER A 60 3.12 1.82 -17.07
CA SER A 60 4.02 1.65 -15.93
C SER A 60 3.30 1.05 -14.73
N LEU A 61 4.05 0.38 -13.88
CA LEU A 61 3.61 -0.10 -12.56
C LEU A 61 3.92 0.95 -11.51
N VAL A 62 3.08 1.00 -10.47
CA VAL A 62 3.26 1.84 -9.28
C VAL A 62 3.06 0.96 -8.04
N VAL A 63 4.08 0.79 -7.22
CA VAL A 63 3.96 0.04 -5.96
C VAL A 63 3.18 0.87 -4.97
N LEU A 64 1.99 0.42 -4.58
CA LEU A 64 1.05 1.14 -3.72
C LEU A 64 1.13 0.73 -2.25
N GLY A 65 1.76 -0.40 -1.96
CA GLY A 65 1.98 -0.93 -0.63
C GLY A 65 2.84 -2.18 -0.69
N ILE A 66 3.50 -2.49 0.42
CA ILE A 66 4.43 -3.62 0.52
C ILE A 66 4.24 -4.44 1.81
N ALA A 67 3.31 -4.06 2.69
CA ALA A 67 3.06 -4.77 3.93
C ALA A 67 2.10 -5.94 3.73
N GLN A 68 2.17 -6.92 4.63
CA GLN A 68 1.15 -7.97 4.76
C GLN A 68 -0.18 -7.37 5.25
N ASP A 69 -1.27 -8.07 5.09
CA ASP A 69 -2.69 -7.79 5.34
C ASP A 69 -3.03 -6.77 6.42
N GLY A 70 -2.30 -6.77 7.52
CA GLY A 70 -2.54 -5.88 8.67
C GLY A 70 -1.87 -4.53 8.57
N GLY A 71 -1.07 -4.27 7.54
CA GLY A 71 -0.28 -3.05 7.40
C GLY A 71 0.89 -2.94 8.40
N VAL A 72 1.65 -1.88 8.31
CA VAL A 72 2.74 -1.58 9.26
C VAL A 72 2.61 -0.14 9.74
N PRO A 73 2.46 0.09 11.05
CA PRO A 73 2.32 -0.89 12.13
C PRO A 73 0.97 -1.62 12.09
N GLN A 74 0.95 -2.85 12.62
CA GLN A 74 -0.26 -3.67 12.64
C GLN A 74 -1.15 -3.36 13.83
N ALA A 75 -2.47 -3.43 13.65
CA ALA A 75 -3.44 -3.31 14.74
C ALA A 75 -3.14 -4.33 15.85
N GLY A 76 -3.17 -3.87 17.12
CA GLY A 76 -2.78 -4.67 18.28
C GLY A 76 -1.31 -4.52 18.68
N SER A 77 -0.44 -4.03 17.84
CA SER A 77 0.96 -3.70 18.15
C SER A 77 1.10 -2.27 18.68
N PHE A 78 0.33 -1.90 19.70
CA PHE A 78 0.24 -0.50 20.18
C PHE A 78 1.53 0.06 20.80
N GLY A 79 2.49 -0.78 21.15
CA GLY A 79 3.84 -0.36 21.57
C GLY A 79 4.83 -0.14 20.42
N ASP A 80 4.41 -0.31 19.18
CA ASP A 80 5.27 -0.13 18.01
C ASP A 80 5.53 1.37 17.78
N PRO A 81 6.80 1.84 17.82
CA PRO A 81 7.11 3.25 17.65
C PRO A 81 6.79 3.81 16.26
N ARG A 82 6.48 2.94 15.29
CA ARG A 82 6.06 3.36 13.95
C ARG A 82 4.66 4.01 13.93
N TRP A 83 3.85 3.84 14.99
CA TRP A 83 2.60 4.58 15.13
C TRP A 83 2.80 6.10 15.17
N ASP A 84 3.93 6.55 15.73
CA ASP A 84 4.27 7.96 15.88
C ASP A 84 5.18 8.49 14.76
N ASP A 85 5.54 7.65 13.79
CA ASP A 85 6.42 8.00 12.68
C ASP A 85 5.81 7.57 11.32
N PRO A 86 5.04 8.46 10.67
CA PRO A 86 4.42 8.17 9.38
C PRO A 86 5.40 7.80 8.25
N SER A 87 6.68 8.17 8.37
CA SER A 87 7.70 7.82 7.36
C SER A 87 8.06 6.33 7.38
N ARG A 88 7.75 5.65 8.48
CA ARG A 88 8.03 4.23 8.72
C ARG A 88 6.80 3.34 8.60
N THR A 89 5.62 3.91 8.36
CA THR A 89 4.41 3.15 8.06
C THR A 89 4.51 2.54 6.67
N ARG A 90 3.84 1.40 6.47
CA ARG A 90 3.70 0.76 5.15
C ARG A 90 2.27 0.33 4.95
N GLU A 91 1.77 0.62 3.76
CA GLU A 91 0.45 0.20 3.30
C GLU A 91 0.47 -1.28 2.90
N VAL A 92 -0.68 -1.92 2.93
CA VAL A 92 -0.84 -3.32 2.53
C VAL A 92 -0.52 -3.52 1.05
N ALA A 93 0.08 -4.65 0.70
CA ALA A 93 0.59 -4.94 -0.64
C ALA A 93 -0.47 -4.76 -1.74
N SER A 94 -0.21 -3.83 -2.64
CA SER A 94 -1.05 -3.53 -3.80
C SER A 94 -0.20 -2.91 -4.91
N LEU A 95 -0.60 -3.12 -6.15
CA LEU A 95 0.08 -2.62 -7.34
C LEU A 95 -0.87 -1.82 -8.21
N GLY A 96 -0.46 -0.62 -8.60
CA GLY A 96 -1.13 0.18 -9.62
C GLY A 96 -0.57 -0.11 -11.01
N ILE A 97 -1.42 -0.11 -12.02
CA ILE A 97 -1.06 -0.13 -13.44
C ILE A 97 -1.59 1.17 -14.04
N VAL A 98 -0.73 1.94 -14.69
CA VAL A 98 -1.11 3.23 -15.32
C VAL A 98 -0.70 3.21 -16.78
N ASP A 99 -1.64 3.46 -17.67
CA ASP A 99 -1.32 3.74 -19.07
C ASP A 99 -1.62 5.22 -19.39
N PRO A 100 -0.59 6.08 -19.42
CA PRO A 100 -0.77 7.51 -19.65
C PRO A 100 -1.27 7.83 -21.07
N ARG A 101 -1.11 6.90 -22.03
CA ARG A 101 -1.57 7.06 -23.42
C ARG A 101 -3.10 7.06 -23.52
N SER A 102 -3.75 6.21 -22.72
CA SER A 102 -5.21 6.10 -22.61
C SER A 102 -5.80 6.91 -21.44
N GLY A 103 -4.97 7.36 -20.52
CA GLY A 103 -5.36 7.95 -19.24
C GLY A 103 -6.03 6.96 -18.29
N LYS A 104 -5.93 5.65 -18.57
CA LYS A 104 -6.51 4.59 -17.74
C LYS A 104 -5.55 4.11 -16.67
N ARG A 105 -6.15 3.60 -15.58
CA ARG A 105 -5.42 3.01 -14.44
C ARG A 105 -6.21 1.87 -13.81
N TRP A 106 -5.48 0.87 -13.35
CA TRP A 106 -6.02 -0.32 -12.69
C TRP A 106 -5.27 -0.58 -11.40
N MET A 107 -5.86 -1.34 -10.50
CA MET A 107 -5.23 -1.82 -9.27
C MET A 107 -5.22 -3.34 -9.25
N ILE A 108 -4.17 -3.91 -8.65
CA ILE A 108 -4.16 -5.28 -8.17
C ILE A 108 -4.34 -5.22 -6.67
N ASP A 109 -5.38 -5.87 -6.19
CA ASP A 109 -5.92 -5.89 -4.85
C ASP A 109 -6.48 -4.55 -4.34
N ALA A 110 -7.64 -4.64 -3.71
CA ALA A 110 -8.31 -3.56 -3.00
C ALA A 110 -8.13 -3.78 -1.50
N THR A 111 -7.05 -3.26 -0.95
CA THR A 111 -6.62 -3.50 0.43
C THR A 111 -7.38 -2.65 1.45
N PRO A 112 -7.23 -2.87 2.76
CA PRO A 112 -7.72 -1.96 3.78
C PRO A 112 -7.25 -0.50 3.61
N ASP A 113 -6.09 -0.28 2.97
CA ASP A 113 -5.50 1.03 2.72
C ASP A 113 -5.94 1.68 1.39
N PHE A 114 -6.96 1.13 0.75
CA PHE A 114 -7.49 1.54 -0.55
C PHE A 114 -7.62 3.07 -0.71
N ARG A 115 -8.03 3.78 0.35
CA ARG A 115 -8.21 5.23 0.32
C ARG A 115 -6.90 5.97 0.00
N ARG A 116 -5.80 5.57 0.63
CA ARG A 116 -4.49 6.18 0.41
C ARG A 116 -3.89 5.71 -0.90
N GLN A 117 -3.99 4.44 -1.17
CA GLN A 117 -3.48 3.81 -2.39
C GLN A 117 -4.14 4.37 -3.65
N SER A 118 -5.46 4.58 -3.63
CA SER A 118 -6.18 5.21 -4.74
C SER A 118 -5.76 6.67 -4.95
N LEU A 119 -5.47 7.42 -3.88
CA LEU A 119 -4.93 8.77 -3.96
C LEU A 119 -3.51 8.79 -4.57
N GLU A 120 -2.64 7.86 -4.15
CA GLU A 120 -1.28 7.77 -4.71
C GLU A 120 -1.31 7.37 -6.20
N LEU A 121 -2.15 6.42 -6.56
CA LEU A 121 -2.36 6.04 -7.96
C LEU A 121 -2.90 7.20 -8.81
N TYR A 122 -3.85 7.97 -8.27
CA TYR A 122 -4.35 9.18 -8.90
C TYR A 122 -3.22 10.21 -9.13
N ARG A 123 -2.37 10.43 -8.15
CA ARG A 123 -1.22 11.34 -8.25
C ARG A 123 -0.20 10.87 -9.27
N ALA A 124 0.17 9.59 -9.22
CA ALA A 124 1.11 8.98 -10.16
C ALA A 124 0.62 9.05 -11.61
N SER A 125 -0.70 8.99 -11.83
CA SER A 125 -1.31 9.10 -13.15
C SER A 125 -1.51 10.54 -13.66
N GLY A 126 -0.97 11.54 -12.98
CA GLY A 126 -1.09 12.94 -13.38
C GLY A 126 -2.40 13.63 -13.01
N GLY A 127 -3.21 13.03 -12.14
CA GLY A 127 -4.40 13.67 -11.58
C GLY A 127 -5.59 13.78 -12.52
N ALA A 128 -5.71 12.92 -13.53
CA ALA A 128 -6.83 12.95 -14.47
C ALA A 128 -8.17 12.64 -13.79
N ALA A 129 -9.15 13.53 -14.00
CA ALA A 129 -10.48 13.42 -13.41
C ALA A 129 -11.27 12.27 -14.06
N LYS A 130 -11.37 11.12 -13.40
CA LYS A 130 -12.23 9.98 -13.78
C LYS A 130 -12.43 9.06 -12.59
N PRO A 131 -13.28 8.00 -12.69
CA PRO A 131 -13.51 7.08 -11.60
C PRO A 131 -12.19 6.67 -10.93
N VAL A 132 -12.26 6.28 -9.68
CA VAL A 132 -11.11 5.96 -8.85
C VAL A 132 -10.10 5.07 -9.57
N VAL A 133 -10.61 4.06 -10.31
CA VAL A 133 -9.86 3.17 -11.19
C VAL A 133 -10.73 2.70 -12.37
N ASP A 134 -10.10 2.27 -13.45
CA ASP A 134 -10.78 1.66 -14.60
C ASP A 134 -11.00 0.14 -14.43
N GLY A 135 -10.47 -0.45 -13.36
CA GLY A 135 -10.69 -1.82 -12.96
C GLY A 135 -9.79 -2.27 -11.83
N ILE A 136 -10.17 -3.36 -11.16
CA ILE A 136 -9.44 -3.96 -10.05
C ILE A 136 -9.28 -5.45 -10.34
N PHE A 137 -8.07 -5.98 -10.16
CA PHE A 137 -7.76 -7.40 -10.24
C PHE A 137 -7.59 -7.93 -8.82
N LEU A 138 -8.26 -9.02 -8.47
CA LEU A 138 -8.15 -9.61 -7.14
C LEU A 138 -7.33 -10.90 -7.17
N THR A 139 -6.34 -10.98 -6.29
CA THR A 139 -5.52 -12.19 -6.15
C THR A 139 -6.30 -13.30 -5.46
N HIS A 140 -6.96 -12.99 -4.33
CA HIS A 140 -7.70 -13.98 -3.54
C HIS A 140 -8.57 -13.34 -2.44
N ALA A 141 -9.27 -14.16 -1.65
CA ALA A 141 -10.23 -13.75 -0.64
C ALA A 141 -9.66 -13.71 0.80
N HIS A 142 -8.39 -13.38 1.01
CA HIS A 142 -7.91 -12.94 2.32
C HIS A 142 -8.16 -11.44 2.51
N MET A 143 -8.44 -11.03 3.75
CA MET A 143 -8.97 -9.68 4.04
C MET A 143 -8.05 -8.55 3.59
N GLY A 144 -6.75 -8.76 3.54
CA GLY A 144 -5.78 -7.79 3.05
C GLY A 144 -5.94 -7.44 1.57
N HIS A 145 -6.64 -8.28 0.76
CA HIS A 145 -6.62 -8.18 -0.70
C HIS A 145 -7.92 -7.68 -1.32
N TYR A 146 -9.05 -7.71 -0.59
CA TYR A 146 -10.35 -7.36 -1.19
C TYR A 146 -11.25 -6.47 -0.32
N THR A 147 -10.96 -6.30 0.97
CA THR A 147 -11.88 -5.56 1.88
C THR A 147 -12.03 -4.11 1.50
N GLY A 148 -11.06 -3.50 0.86
CA GLY A 148 -11.12 -2.13 0.36
C GLY A 148 -12.17 -1.91 -0.73
N LEU A 149 -12.72 -2.96 -1.34
CA LEU A 149 -13.86 -2.84 -2.25
C LEU A 149 -15.04 -2.12 -1.60
N MET A 150 -15.18 -2.17 -0.27
CA MET A 150 -16.24 -1.48 0.47
C MET A 150 -16.30 0.02 0.15
N PHE A 151 -15.16 0.65 -0.17
CA PHE A 151 -15.11 2.08 -0.51
C PHE A 151 -15.76 2.41 -1.86
N LEU A 152 -16.07 1.43 -2.69
CA LEU A 152 -16.82 1.64 -3.93
C LEU A 152 -18.33 1.76 -3.68
N GLY A 153 -18.81 1.38 -2.50
CA GLY A 153 -20.22 1.39 -2.11
C GLY A 153 -20.81 2.78 -1.88
N HIS A 154 -22.09 2.80 -1.56
CA HIS A 154 -22.90 4.01 -1.35
C HIS A 154 -22.41 4.87 -0.19
N GLU A 155 -21.86 4.25 0.83
CA GLU A 155 -21.38 4.92 2.05
C GLU A 155 -20.09 5.72 1.80
N SER A 156 -19.49 5.56 0.63
CA SER A 156 -18.25 6.26 0.25
C SER A 156 -18.35 6.84 -1.16
N ILE A 157 -17.79 6.18 -2.19
CA ILE A 157 -17.69 6.75 -3.54
C ILE A 157 -19.02 6.67 -4.30
N GLY A 158 -19.86 5.66 -4.02
CA GLY A 158 -21.04 5.37 -4.82
C GLY A 158 -20.69 5.09 -6.28
N ALA A 159 -19.65 4.31 -6.49
CA ALA A 159 -19.12 4.00 -7.81
C ALA A 159 -20.18 3.36 -8.72
N LYS A 160 -19.93 3.39 -10.02
CA LYS A 160 -20.81 2.78 -11.02
C LYS A 160 -20.03 1.83 -11.91
N SER A 161 -20.43 0.56 -11.86
CA SER A 161 -19.97 -0.52 -12.76
C SER A 161 -18.45 -0.65 -12.85
N VAL A 162 -17.71 -0.45 -11.73
CA VAL A 162 -16.26 -0.62 -11.75
C VAL A 162 -15.94 -2.08 -12.02
N PRO A 163 -15.18 -2.42 -13.08
CA PRO A 163 -14.79 -3.78 -13.39
C PRO A 163 -13.94 -4.37 -12.26
N VAL A 164 -14.35 -5.50 -11.71
CA VAL A 164 -13.58 -6.29 -10.73
C VAL A 164 -13.28 -7.65 -11.34
N TYR A 165 -12.05 -7.85 -11.76
CA TYR A 165 -11.56 -9.07 -12.36
C TYR A 165 -11.25 -10.09 -11.28
N ALA A 166 -11.92 -11.24 -11.32
CA ALA A 166 -11.87 -12.25 -10.28
C ALA A 166 -11.97 -13.67 -10.84
N MET A 167 -11.23 -14.61 -10.25
CA MET A 167 -11.40 -16.03 -10.50
C MET A 167 -12.82 -16.49 -10.12
N ALA A 168 -13.25 -17.66 -10.60
CA ALA A 168 -14.63 -18.10 -10.49
C ALA A 168 -15.16 -18.13 -9.06
N ARG A 169 -14.42 -18.78 -8.12
CA ARG A 169 -14.82 -18.86 -6.71
C ARG A 169 -14.75 -17.49 -6.02
N MET A 170 -13.75 -16.65 -6.36
CA MET A 170 -13.68 -15.29 -5.87
C MET A 170 -14.89 -14.46 -6.30
N GLY A 171 -15.30 -14.56 -7.56
CA GLY A 171 -16.49 -13.89 -8.06
C GLY A 171 -17.78 -14.37 -7.38
N GLU A 172 -17.91 -15.67 -7.14
CA GLU A 172 -19.03 -16.25 -6.38
C GLU A 172 -19.03 -15.78 -4.92
N PHE A 173 -17.87 -15.77 -4.26
CA PHE A 173 -17.72 -15.27 -2.91
C PHE A 173 -18.24 -13.83 -2.79
N LEU A 174 -17.88 -12.93 -3.69
CA LEU A 174 -18.34 -11.54 -3.68
C LEU A 174 -19.85 -11.42 -3.92
N ARG A 175 -20.45 -12.28 -4.76
CA ARG A 175 -21.90 -12.27 -5.01
C ARG A 175 -22.71 -12.82 -3.85
N ALA A 176 -22.18 -13.82 -3.14
CA ALA A 176 -22.91 -14.55 -2.12
C ALA A 176 -22.79 -13.94 -0.71
N ASN A 177 -21.75 -13.15 -0.43
CA ASN A 177 -21.48 -12.69 0.92
C ASN A 177 -21.67 -11.18 1.09
N GLY A 178 -22.44 -10.80 2.13
CA GLY A 178 -22.50 -9.41 2.59
C GLY A 178 -21.18 -8.99 3.29
N PRO A 179 -20.81 -7.70 3.22
CA PRO A 179 -21.52 -6.64 2.51
C PRO A 179 -21.19 -6.53 1.01
N TRP A 180 -20.23 -7.30 0.48
CA TRP A 180 -19.78 -7.19 -0.93
C TRP A 180 -20.87 -7.50 -1.95
N SER A 181 -21.80 -8.39 -1.62
CA SER A 181 -22.97 -8.67 -2.48
C SER A 181 -23.83 -7.42 -2.76
N GLN A 182 -23.83 -6.43 -1.85
CA GLN A 182 -24.49 -5.15 -2.12
C GLN A 182 -23.81 -4.35 -3.23
N LEU A 183 -22.49 -4.39 -3.31
CA LEU A 183 -21.74 -3.70 -4.36
C LEU A 183 -22.14 -4.21 -5.76
N VAL A 184 -22.35 -5.52 -5.88
CA VAL A 184 -22.85 -6.15 -7.10
C VAL A 184 -24.32 -5.79 -7.34
N LYS A 185 -25.16 -5.90 -6.31
CA LYS A 185 -26.60 -5.62 -6.39
C LYS A 185 -26.90 -4.17 -6.79
N TYR A 186 -26.12 -3.22 -6.30
CA TYR A 186 -26.30 -1.79 -6.57
C TYR A 186 -25.49 -1.28 -7.75
N ASP A 187 -24.87 -2.18 -8.50
CA ASP A 187 -24.06 -1.86 -9.68
C ASP A 187 -22.88 -0.90 -9.36
N ASN A 188 -22.33 -1.01 -8.14
CA ASN A 188 -21.10 -0.30 -7.80
C ASN A 188 -19.90 -0.98 -8.48
N ILE A 189 -19.94 -2.32 -8.58
CA ILE A 189 -18.94 -3.15 -9.25
C ILE A 189 -19.59 -4.10 -10.25
N THR A 190 -18.83 -4.45 -11.26
CA THR A 190 -19.18 -5.53 -12.21
C THR A 190 -18.12 -6.61 -12.15
N ILE A 191 -18.52 -7.84 -11.81
CA ILE A 191 -17.58 -8.97 -11.76
C ILE A 191 -17.24 -9.43 -13.17
N MET A 192 -15.96 -9.29 -13.52
CA MET A 192 -15.37 -9.75 -14.78
C MET A 192 -14.64 -11.06 -14.54
N PRO A 193 -15.01 -12.16 -15.20
CA PRO A 193 -14.41 -13.46 -14.95
C PRO A 193 -12.95 -13.48 -15.42
N LEU A 194 -12.07 -14.09 -14.62
CA LEU A 194 -10.71 -14.47 -14.98
C LEU A 194 -10.67 -15.98 -15.26
N VAL A 195 -9.87 -16.35 -16.25
CA VAL A 195 -9.48 -17.72 -16.53
C VAL A 195 -7.95 -17.79 -16.42
N ALA A 196 -7.45 -18.75 -15.64
CA ALA A 196 -6.01 -18.89 -15.45
C ALA A 196 -5.30 -19.16 -16.79
N GLY A 197 -4.22 -18.47 -17.04
CA GLY A 197 -3.45 -18.54 -18.28
C GLY A 197 -4.01 -17.72 -19.43
N GLU A 198 -5.25 -17.22 -19.34
CA GLU A 198 -5.83 -16.38 -20.41
C GLU A 198 -5.56 -14.89 -20.14
N PRO A 199 -4.99 -14.15 -21.10
CA PRO A 199 -4.69 -12.73 -20.92
C PRO A 199 -5.94 -11.87 -21.02
N VAL A 200 -6.15 -11.00 -20.02
CA VAL A 200 -7.06 -9.87 -20.09
C VAL A 200 -6.37 -8.71 -20.77
N ARG A 201 -6.92 -8.23 -21.88
CA ARG A 201 -6.35 -7.12 -22.64
C ARG A 201 -6.82 -5.78 -22.09
N LEU A 202 -5.90 -4.96 -21.64
CA LEU A 202 -6.14 -3.59 -21.14
C LEU A 202 -5.91 -2.54 -22.24
N ALA A 203 -4.92 -2.80 -23.09
CA ALA A 203 -4.60 -2.05 -24.32
C ALA A 203 -3.99 -3.03 -25.36
N ASP A 204 -3.67 -2.54 -26.55
CA ASP A 204 -3.13 -3.38 -27.62
C ASP A 204 -1.85 -4.11 -27.25
N ASP A 205 -1.05 -3.48 -26.42
CA ASP A 205 0.27 -3.94 -25.94
C ASP A 205 0.35 -4.06 -24.42
N LEU A 206 -0.79 -4.13 -23.73
CA LEU A 206 -0.85 -4.26 -22.28
C LEU A 206 -1.86 -5.35 -21.88
N THR A 207 -1.37 -6.39 -21.24
CA THR A 207 -2.20 -7.51 -20.78
C THR A 207 -1.91 -7.88 -19.33
N VAL A 208 -2.90 -8.47 -18.66
CA VAL A 208 -2.78 -9.06 -17.32
C VAL A 208 -3.27 -10.50 -17.38
N THR A 209 -2.44 -11.45 -16.94
CA THR A 209 -2.74 -12.89 -16.95
C THR A 209 -2.68 -13.45 -15.54
N ALA A 210 -3.74 -14.12 -15.10
CA ALA A 210 -3.79 -14.80 -13.81
C ALA A 210 -3.05 -16.16 -13.90
N ILE A 211 -2.23 -16.45 -12.88
CA ILE A 211 -1.47 -17.69 -12.73
C ILE A 211 -1.82 -18.29 -11.37
N VAL A 212 -2.37 -19.49 -11.35
CA VAL A 212 -2.70 -20.16 -10.08
C VAL A 212 -1.44 -20.46 -9.28
N VAL A 213 -1.51 -20.17 -7.99
CA VAL A 213 -0.43 -20.45 -7.03
C VAL A 213 -0.96 -21.22 -5.83
N PRO A 214 -0.16 -22.11 -5.22
CA PRO A 214 -0.53 -22.80 -3.98
C PRO A 214 -0.57 -21.78 -2.82
N HIS A 215 -1.73 -21.58 -2.28
CA HIS A 215 -1.97 -20.83 -1.05
C HIS A 215 -3.30 -21.28 -0.47
N ARG A 216 -3.58 -20.94 0.79
CA ARG A 216 -4.83 -21.29 1.47
C ARG A 216 -6.05 -20.82 0.68
N GLN A 217 -6.88 -21.75 0.26
CA GLN A 217 -8.01 -21.52 -0.64
C GLN A 217 -9.36 -21.67 0.07
N GLU A 218 -9.52 -21.10 1.25
CA GLU A 218 -10.74 -21.25 2.06
C GLU A 218 -11.97 -20.74 1.29
N PHE A 219 -11.86 -19.60 0.63
CA PHE A 219 -12.99 -18.92 -0.03
C PHE A 219 -12.84 -18.73 -1.53
N SER A 220 -11.63 -18.74 -2.05
CA SER A 220 -11.36 -18.49 -3.47
C SER A 220 -10.18 -19.29 -3.98
N GLU A 221 -9.97 -19.28 -5.30
CA GLU A 221 -8.66 -19.57 -5.88
C GLU A 221 -7.66 -18.49 -5.42
N VAL A 222 -6.37 -18.80 -5.48
CA VAL A 222 -5.29 -17.83 -5.28
C VAL A 222 -4.46 -17.73 -6.55
N VAL A 223 -4.20 -16.49 -6.98
CA VAL A 223 -3.46 -16.23 -8.21
C VAL A 223 -2.38 -15.18 -8.02
N ALA A 224 -1.28 -15.36 -8.73
CA ALA A 224 -0.35 -14.30 -9.10
C ALA A 224 -0.82 -13.65 -10.42
N PHE A 225 -0.29 -12.47 -10.74
CA PHE A 225 -0.54 -11.80 -12.02
C PHE A 225 0.75 -11.57 -12.79
N LYS A 226 0.76 -11.99 -14.05
CA LYS A 226 1.77 -11.61 -15.03
C LYS A 226 1.26 -10.42 -15.84
N ILE A 227 1.97 -9.31 -15.80
CA ILE A 227 1.62 -8.06 -16.46
C ILE A 227 2.61 -7.84 -17.61
N ALA A 228 2.15 -7.98 -18.85
CA ALA A 228 2.99 -7.77 -20.02
C ALA A 228 2.68 -6.41 -20.66
N GLY A 229 3.69 -5.58 -20.74
CA GLY A 229 3.67 -4.31 -21.46
C GLY A 229 4.35 -4.41 -22.83
N PRO A 230 4.58 -3.26 -23.48
CA PRO A 230 5.16 -3.21 -24.85
C PRO A 230 6.48 -3.96 -25.01
N THR A 231 7.37 -3.90 -24.03
CA THR A 231 8.72 -4.51 -24.12
C THR A 231 9.22 -5.12 -22.81
N ARG A 232 8.48 -4.95 -21.72
CA ARG A 232 8.84 -5.50 -20.40
C ARG A 232 7.64 -6.16 -19.75
N THR A 233 7.92 -7.19 -18.98
CA THR A 233 6.92 -8.01 -18.29
C THR A 233 7.25 -8.07 -16.81
N ALA A 234 6.21 -7.99 -15.96
CA ALA A 234 6.34 -8.12 -14.52
C ALA A 234 5.50 -9.28 -13.98
N LEU A 235 5.95 -9.88 -12.89
CA LEU A 235 5.20 -10.81 -12.04
C LEU A 235 4.84 -10.11 -10.73
N TRP A 236 3.58 -10.21 -10.32
CA TRP A 236 3.10 -9.82 -8.99
C TRP A 236 2.58 -11.06 -8.26
N LEU A 237 3.31 -11.51 -7.26
CA LEU A 237 3.03 -12.72 -6.48
C LEU A 237 3.17 -12.39 -4.99
N PRO A 238 2.12 -11.80 -4.36
CA PRO A 238 2.17 -11.40 -2.95
C PRO A 238 2.11 -12.57 -2.00
N ASP A 239 1.37 -13.63 -2.34
CA ASP A 239 1.10 -14.76 -1.48
C ASP A 239 1.34 -16.09 -2.17
N ILE A 240 2.10 -16.96 -1.49
CA ILE A 240 2.30 -18.36 -1.86
C ILE A 240 2.65 -19.16 -0.62
N ASP A 241 2.11 -20.38 -0.45
CA ASP A 241 2.43 -21.20 0.71
C ASP A 241 3.84 -21.80 0.62
N SER A 242 4.25 -22.27 -0.56
CA SER A 242 5.51 -22.99 -0.73
C SER A 242 5.96 -23.06 -2.19
N TRP A 243 7.22 -22.74 -2.45
CA TRP A 243 7.84 -22.99 -3.75
C TRP A 243 7.82 -24.46 -4.13
N ARG A 244 7.97 -25.36 -3.15
CA ARG A 244 7.94 -26.80 -3.39
C ARG A 244 6.57 -27.29 -3.86
N GLU A 245 5.49 -26.72 -3.34
CA GLU A 245 4.13 -27.05 -3.78
C GLU A 245 3.89 -26.52 -5.19
N TRP A 246 4.39 -25.34 -5.52
CA TRP A 246 4.29 -24.80 -6.86
C TRP A 246 5.07 -25.65 -7.88
N ASP A 247 6.28 -26.14 -7.50
CA ASP A 247 7.06 -27.11 -8.29
C ASP A 247 6.26 -28.39 -8.53
N ALA A 248 5.58 -28.90 -7.50
CA ALA A 248 4.75 -30.10 -7.61
C ALA A 248 3.52 -29.90 -8.53
N GLN A 249 3.05 -28.67 -8.67
CA GLN A 249 2.00 -28.27 -9.61
C GLN A 249 2.56 -28.01 -11.03
N GLY A 250 3.84 -28.20 -11.26
CA GLY A 250 4.48 -28.08 -12.57
C GLY A 250 5.00 -26.66 -12.92
N THR A 251 5.02 -25.74 -11.96
CA THR A 251 5.55 -24.38 -12.18
C THR A 251 6.74 -24.12 -11.27
N ARG A 252 7.90 -23.85 -11.87
CA ARG A 252 9.11 -23.51 -11.13
C ARG A 252 9.32 -22.00 -11.08
N LEU A 253 9.77 -21.50 -9.94
CA LEU A 253 10.09 -20.08 -9.77
C LEU A 253 11.16 -19.61 -10.76
N GLU A 254 12.19 -20.43 -10.98
CA GLU A 254 13.30 -20.13 -11.90
C GLU A 254 12.79 -19.96 -13.35
N ASP A 255 11.89 -20.85 -13.78
CA ASP A 255 11.31 -20.81 -15.13
C ASP A 255 10.40 -19.58 -15.27
N MET A 256 9.68 -19.22 -14.22
CA MET A 256 8.85 -18.01 -14.19
C MET A 256 9.72 -16.75 -14.30
N LEU A 257 10.84 -16.67 -13.54
CA LEU A 257 11.78 -15.55 -13.59
C LEU A 257 12.37 -15.37 -15.00
N ALA A 258 12.64 -16.46 -15.70
CA ALA A 258 13.15 -16.39 -17.08
C ALA A 258 12.16 -15.73 -18.07
N THR A 259 10.87 -15.64 -17.72
CA THR A 259 9.82 -15.07 -18.58
C THR A 259 9.43 -13.63 -18.24
N VAL A 260 10.07 -13.01 -17.25
CA VAL A 260 9.75 -11.66 -16.79
C VAL A 260 11.00 -10.81 -16.60
N ASP A 261 10.85 -9.50 -16.60
CA ASP A 261 11.91 -8.52 -16.35
C ASP A 261 11.94 -8.05 -14.90
N ILE A 262 10.81 -8.20 -14.19
CA ILE A 262 10.62 -7.79 -12.81
C ILE A 262 9.75 -8.84 -12.12
N ALA A 263 10.12 -9.24 -10.89
CA ALA A 263 9.34 -10.18 -10.10
C ALA A 263 9.14 -9.64 -8.68
N TYR A 264 7.92 -9.27 -8.35
CA TYR A 264 7.49 -8.96 -6.99
C TYR A 264 7.05 -10.27 -6.34
N LEU A 265 7.77 -10.71 -5.32
CA LEU A 265 7.60 -12.01 -4.69
C LEU A 265 7.24 -11.88 -3.21
N ASP A 266 6.51 -12.87 -2.72
CA ASP A 266 6.21 -13.05 -1.30
C ASP A 266 7.47 -12.92 -0.45
N GLY A 267 7.45 -11.99 0.47
CA GLY A 267 8.49 -11.70 1.44
C GLY A 267 7.93 -11.57 2.86
N THR A 268 6.87 -12.31 3.17
CA THR A 268 6.14 -12.18 4.43
C THR A 268 7.06 -12.28 5.62
N PHE A 269 7.92 -13.28 5.68
CA PHE A 269 8.89 -13.47 6.76
C PHE A 269 10.31 -13.59 6.22
N PHE A 270 11.28 -13.06 6.96
CA PHE A 270 12.67 -13.18 6.58
C PHE A 270 13.23 -14.58 6.87
N ALA A 271 13.04 -15.09 8.10
CA ALA A 271 13.55 -16.39 8.55
C ALA A 271 12.75 -16.92 9.74
N ASN A 272 12.95 -18.21 10.06
CA ASN A 272 12.39 -18.79 11.29
C ASN A 272 12.92 -18.07 12.54
N GLY A 273 12.06 -17.91 13.55
CA GLY A 273 12.38 -17.23 14.80
C GLY A 273 12.17 -15.70 14.75
N GLU A 274 11.66 -15.15 13.67
CA GLU A 274 11.28 -13.74 13.55
C GLU A 274 10.21 -13.35 14.59
N ILE A 275 9.27 -14.26 14.87
CA ILE A 275 8.29 -14.10 15.95
C ILE A 275 8.86 -14.77 17.21
N PRO A 276 9.19 -14.01 18.28
CA PRO A 276 9.79 -14.58 19.48
C PRO A 276 8.96 -15.71 20.09
N GLY A 277 9.63 -16.82 20.42
CA GLY A 277 9.00 -17.97 21.10
C GLY A 277 8.12 -18.84 20.21
N ARG A 278 8.06 -18.62 18.89
CA ARG A 278 7.31 -19.42 17.93
C ARG A 278 8.23 -20.14 16.96
N ASP A 279 8.03 -21.44 16.78
CA ASP A 279 8.53 -22.13 15.60
C ASP A 279 7.64 -21.79 14.41
N MET A 280 8.23 -21.18 13.39
CA MET A 280 7.55 -20.72 12.19
C MET A 280 7.77 -21.64 10.98
N SER A 281 8.43 -22.79 11.16
CA SER A 281 8.77 -23.71 10.06
C SER A 281 7.56 -24.26 9.29
N GLY A 282 6.38 -24.26 9.92
CA GLY A 282 5.11 -24.64 9.31
C GLY A 282 4.23 -23.48 8.87
N PHE A 283 4.73 -22.23 8.87
CA PHE A 283 3.94 -21.10 8.43
C PHE A 283 3.76 -21.14 6.90
N PRO A 284 2.58 -20.78 6.42
CA PRO A 284 2.31 -20.70 4.99
C PRO A 284 2.93 -19.41 4.44
N HIS A 285 4.08 -19.43 3.97
CA HIS A 285 4.87 -18.44 3.24
C HIS A 285 6.33 -18.88 3.22
N PRO A 286 7.01 -18.92 2.08
CA PRO A 286 8.43 -19.22 2.05
C PRO A 286 9.23 -18.09 2.69
N PHE A 287 10.17 -18.44 3.58
CA PHE A 287 11.07 -17.42 4.11
C PHE A 287 11.89 -16.78 2.99
N MET A 288 12.13 -15.47 3.10
CA MET A 288 13.01 -14.76 2.16
C MET A 288 14.40 -15.42 2.09
N SER A 289 14.94 -15.88 3.23
CA SER A 289 16.21 -16.61 3.29
C SER A 289 16.21 -17.88 2.42
N HIS A 290 15.12 -18.63 2.38
CA HIS A 290 14.99 -19.83 1.54
C HIS A 290 14.85 -19.45 0.05
N THR A 291 14.15 -18.37 -0.25
CA THR A 291 14.07 -17.85 -1.62
C THR A 291 15.44 -17.40 -2.12
N ILE A 292 16.21 -16.70 -1.29
CA ILE A 292 17.59 -16.27 -1.60
C ILE A 292 18.49 -17.49 -1.86
N GLU A 293 18.45 -18.48 -0.98
CA GLU A 293 19.22 -19.73 -1.12
C GLU A 293 18.86 -20.48 -2.41
N ARG A 294 17.55 -20.63 -2.68
CA ARG A 294 17.04 -21.28 -3.89
C ARG A 294 17.56 -20.64 -5.16
N LEU A 295 17.60 -19.33 -5.20
CA LEU A 295 17.98 -18.55 -6.39
C LEU A 295 19.49 -18.25 -6.47
N ALA A 296 20.28 -18.66 -5.49
CA ALA A 296 21.71 -18.31 -5.39
C ALA A 296 22.54 -18.76 -6.61
N ALA A 297 22.17 -19.87 -7.25
CA ALA A 297 22.86 -20.41 -8.42
C ALA A 297 22.51 -19.68 -9.74
N LEU A 298 21.45 -18.83 -9.74
CA LEU A 298 21.06 -18.10 -10.93
C LEU A 298 22.05 -16.96 -11.23
N PRO A 299 22.18 -16.54 -12.51
CA PRO A 299 22.93 -15.35 -12.87
C PRO A 299 22.50 -14.11 -12.08
N ALA A 300 23.42 -13.19 -11.83
CA ALA A 300 23.11 -11.95 -11.10
C ALA A 300 21.99 -11.13 -11.77
N SER A 301 21.91 -11.16 -13.11
CA SER A 301 20.81 -10.52 -13.86
C SER A 301 19.44 -11.08 -13.55
N GLU A 302 19.33 -12.39 -13.30
CA GLU A 302 18.05 -13.02 -12.91
C GLU A 302 17.68 -12.67 -11.46
N ARG A 303 18.66 -12.72 -10.54
CA ARG A 303 18.43 -12.34 -9.15
C ARG A 303 18.02 -10.87 -9.00
N ALA A 304 18.60 -9.99 -9.81
CA ALA A 304 18.27 -8.55 -9.80
C ALA A 304 16.82 -8.21 -10.19
N LYS A 305 16.09 -9.15 -10.78
CA LYS A 305 14.66 -9.00 -11.08
C LYS A 305 13.80 -9.06 -9.82
N VAL A 306 14.28 -9.71 -8.75
CA VAL A 306 13.50 -10.04 -7.55
C VAL A 306 13.37 -8.82 -6.63
N ARG A 307 12.13 -8.54 -6.27
CA ARG A 307 11.72 -7.52 -5.29
C ARG A 307 10.73 -8.16 -4.32
N PHE A 308 11.08 -8.20 -3.05
CA PHE A 308 10.20 -8.73 -2.02
C PHE A 308 9.12 -7.70 -1.64
N ILE A 309 7.91 -8.19 -1.47
CA ILE A 309 6.71 -7.45 -1.06
C ILE A 309 5.97 -8.24 0.02
N HIS A 310 4.83 -7.75 0.50
CA HIS A 310 3.96 -8.43 1.44
C HIS A 310 4.61 -8.74 2.80
N LEU A 311 5.46 -7.83 3.31
CA LEU A 311 6.23 -8.03 4.53
C LEU A 311 5.36 -7.93 5.78
N ASN A 312 5.44 -8.93 6.66
CA ASN A 312 4.80 -8.86 7.97
C ASN A 312 5.39 -7.71 8.81
N HIS A 313 4.60 -7.16 9.72
CA HIS A 313 5.05 -6.04 10.57
C HIS A 313 6.26 -6.37 11.46
N THR A 314 6.53 -7.67 11.69
CA THR A 314 7.71 -8.16 12.43
C THR A 314 8.95 -8.29 11.56
N ASN A 315 8.79 -8.26 10.24
CA ASN A 315 9.89 -8.54 9.31
C ASN A 315 11.02 -7.50 9.43
N PRO A 316 12.24 -7.93 9.81
CA PRO A 316 13.36 -7.01 9.98
C PRO A 316 13.79 -6.32 8.68
N ALA A 317 13.45 -6.88 7.52
CA ALA A 317 13.79 -6.29 6.22
C ALA A 317 12.97 -5.03 5.88
N LEU A 318 11.93 -4.70 6.66
CA LEU A 318 11.20 -3.42 6.56
C LEU A 318 12.09 -2.21 6.80
N ALA A 319 13.14 -2.35 7.60
CA ALA A 319 14.05 -1.27 7.92
C ALA A 319 15.37 -1.41 7.13
N ALA A 320 15.80 -0.31 6.52
CA ALA A 320 17.11 -0.24 5.87
C ALA A 320 18.25 -0.46 6.89
N GLY A 321 19.36 -1.07 6.43
CA GLY A 321 20.56 -1.29 7.24
C GLY A 321 20.47 -2.43 8.25
N THR A 322 19.38 -3.15 8.34
CA THR A 322 19.29 -4.38 9.15
C THR A 322 20.09 -5.51 8.52
N ALA A 323 20.46 -6.51 9.31
CA ALA A 323 21.16 -7.69 8.80
C ALA A 323 20.35 -8.42 7.71
N ALA A 324 19.02 -8.49 7.88
CA ALA A 324 18.12 -9.06 6.89
C ALA A 324 18.16 -8.29 5.56
N ARG A 325 18.07 -6.94 5.61
CA ARG A 325 18.14 -6.11 4.42
C ARG A 325 19.50 -6.26 3.71
N ASN A 326 20.59 -6.22 4.47
CA ASN A 326 21.95 -6.39 3.93
C ASN A 326 22.13 -7.76 3.27
N THR A 327 21.50 -8.82 3.80
CA THR A 327 21.54 -10.16 3.18
C THR A 327 20.82 -10.19 1.84
N ILE A 328 19.65 -9.55 1.74
CA ILE A 328 18.87 -9.43 0.50
C ILE A 328 19.67 -8.67 -0.55
N ASP A 329 20.23 -7.51 -0.17
CA ASP A 329 21.02 -6.66 -1.07
C ASP A 329 22.31 -7.36 -1.55
N ALA A 330 22.99 -8.08 -0.65
CA ALA A 330 24.18 -8.88 -0.99
C ALA A 330 23.87 -10.05 -1.95
N ALA A 331 22.65 -10.59 -1.91
CA ALA A 331 22.18 -11.58 -2.86
C ALA A 331 21.86 -11.00 -4.25
N GLY A 332 21.92 -9.67 -4.42
CA GLY A 332 21.56 -8.98 -5.66
C GLY A 332 20.04 -8.84 -5.84
N MET A 333 19.27 -9.03 -4.79
CA MET A 333 17.81 -8.84 -4.72
C MET A 333 17.49 -7.58 -3.94
N ARG A 334 16.21 -7.17 -3.84
CA ARG A 334 15.81 -6.04 -2.99
C ARG A 334 14.40 -6.20 -2.42
N VAL A 335 14.07 -5.38 -1.46
CA VAL A 335 12.67 -5.14 -1.06
C VAL A 335 12.15 -4.00 -1.94
N ALA A 336 10.91 -4.09 -2.40
CA ALA A 336 10.27 -3.02 -3.16
C ALA A 336 10.05 -1.78 -2.27
N ASP A 337 10.01 -0.62 -2.88
CA ASP A 337 9.69 0.64 -2.20
C ASP A 337 8.30 1.14 -2.61
N GLU A 338 7.52 1.63 -1.63
CA GLU A 338 6.25 2.28 -1.92
C GLU A 338 6.46 3.55 -2.74
N GLY A 339 5.62 3.72 -3.76
CA GLY A 339 5.76 4.82 -4.72
C GLY A 339 6.78 4.56 -5.83
N GLU A 340 7.44 3.39 -5.83
CA GLU A 340 8.30 2.97 -6.94
C GLU A 340 7.50 2.90 -8.24
N ILE A 341 8.05 3.48 -9.31
CA ILE A 341 7.45 3.47 -10.64
C ILE A 341 8.35 2.70 -11.61
N GLU A 342 7.83 1.59 -12.13
CA GLU A 342 8.53 0.73 -13.07
C GLU A 342 7.88 0.74 -14.45
N PRO A 343 8.55 1.28 -15.48
CA PRO A 343 8.06 1.23 -16.85
C PRO A 343 7.96 -0.20 -17.37
N LEU A 344 6.88 -0.50 -18.05
CA LEU A 344 6.70 -1.74 -18.80
C LEU A 344 7.16 -1.60 -20.27
N PHE A 345 7.99 -0.63 -20.53
CA PHE A 345 8.61 -0.37 -21.83
C PHE A 345 10.08 0.07 -21.65
N ASN A 346 10.89 -0.21 -22.63
CA ASN A 346 12.26 0.30 -22.67
C ASN A 346 12.20 1.81 -23.00
N ARG A 347 12.74 2.63 -22.11
CA ARG A 347 12.92 4.05 -22.44
C ARG A 347 13.91 4.15 -23.58
N VAL A 348 13.50 4.75 -24.68
CA VAL A 348 14.46 5.19 -25.69
C VAL A 348 15.32 6.25 -24.99
N ALA A 349 16.63 6.03 -24.93
CA ALA A 349 17.54 7.04 -24.40
C ALA A 349 17.35 8.33 -25.22
N PRO A 350 17.32 9.51 -24.59
CA PRO A 350 17.16 10.79 -25.25
C PRO A 350 18.33 11.08 -26.19
#